data_35c2d65c83c68ae0efd5cb7ff87e644b
#
_entry.id   35c2d65c83c68ae0efd5cb7ff87e644b
#
_cell.length_a   1.000
_cell.length_b   1.000
_cell.length_c   1.000
_cell.angle_alpha   90.00
_cell.angle_beta   90.00
_cell.angle_gamma   90.00
#
_symmetry.space_group_name_H-M   'P 1'
#
loop_
_entity.id
_entity.type
_entity.pdbx_description
1 polymer ?
#
loop_
_entity_poly.entity_id
_entity_poly.type
_entity_poly.pdbx_seq_one_letter_code
_entity_poly.pdbx_strand_id
1 'polypeptide(L)'
;WDEFTAWGLAPKMVVERGAFYVADPVNLKASFTYPATSLLAFLFQPFGLWAEWACLAAIDTLALACLAAAAALPRAKWAEGILVFAAGFLLPYFFSATAAGSYAVQYVNAMADLPLAMLFGGTLCLYIAVGRHKYAYWLVALPLAVLTLTKDICFAYGLIAAFLIGLDLLF
;
A
#
# COMPACT_ATOMS: atom_id res chain seq x y z
N TRP A 1 17.77 -7.19 -0.99
CA TRP A 1 17.98 -7.89 -2.26
C TRP A 1 16.73 -7.86 -3.14
N ASP A 2 15.57 -8.25 -2.60
CA ASP A 2 14.31 -8.27 -3.36
C ASP A 2 13.82 -6.86 -3.74
N GLU A 3 14.14 -5.86 -2.96
CA GLU A 3 13.84 -4.46 -3.25
C GLU A 3 14.43 -4.02 -4.59
N PHE A 4 15.72 -4.30 -4.81
CA PHE A 4 16.40 -3.88 -6.04
C PHE A 4 16.09 -4.78 -7.24
N THR A 5 15.69 -6.03 -7.03
CA THR A 5 15.46 -6.99 -8.11
C THR A 5 14.00 -7.06 -8.58
N ALA A 6 13.04 -6.79 -7.71
CA ALA A 6 11.63 -6.86 -8.03
C ALA A 6 10.91 -5.53 -7.83
N TRP A 7 10.93 -5.01 -6.61
CA TRP A 7 10.09 -3.87 -6.22
C TRP A 7 10.59 -2.51 -6.74
N GLY A 8 11.91 -2.33 -6.86
CA GLY A 8 12.51 -1.11 -7.41
C GLY A 8 12.71 -1.20 -8.92
N LEU A 9 13.14 -2.38 -9.44
CA LEU A 9 13.43 -2.54 -10.87
C LEU A 9 12.18 -2.43 -11.74
N ALA A 10 11.07 -2.98 -11.29
CA ALA A 10 9.86 -3.01 -12.09
C ALA A 10 9.26 -1.62 -12.36
N PRO A 11 9.04 -0.75 -11.35
CA PRO A 11 8.63 0.62 -11.60
C PRO A 11 9.62 1.38 -12.48
N LYS A 12 10.93 1.15 -12.29
CA LYS A 12 11.97 1.74 -13.13
C LYS A 12 11.80 1.36 -14.60
N MET A 13 11.59 0.07 -14.88
CA MET A 13 11.38 -0.40 -16.25
C MET A 13 10.10 0.18 -16.86
N VAL A 14 9.02 0.32 -16.07
CA VAL A 14 7.78 0.97 -16.55
C VAL A 14 8.05 2.41 -16.95
N VAL A 15 8.82 3.15 -16.16
CA VAL A 15 9.16 4.56 -16.44
C VAL A 15 10.05 4.66 -17.68
N GLU A 16 11.10 3.86 -17.78
CA GLU A 16 12.08 3.93 -18.87
C GLU A 16 11.52 3.43 -20.21
N ARG A 17 10.62 2.45 -20.19
CA ARG A 17 10.05 1.85 -21.41
C ARG A 17 8.68 2.42 -21.80
N GLY A 18 8.04 3.17 -20.93
CA GLY A 18 6.70 3.71 -21.15
C GLY A 18 5.60 2.63 -21.28
N ALA A 19 5.87 1.42 -20.84
CA ALA A 19 4.95 0.29 -20.96
C ALA A 19 5.01 -0.61 -19.71
N PHE A 20 3.86 -1.21 -19.37
CA PHE A 20 3.85 -2.30 -18.42
C PHE A 20 4.72 -3.43 -18.93
N TYR A 21 5.45 -4.02 -18.03
CA TYR A 21 6.38 -5.08 -18.30
C TYR A 21 5.70 -6.28 -18.99
N VAL A 22 6.20 -6.62 -20.16
CA VAL A 22 5.97 -7.93 -20.80
C VAL A 22 7.19 -8.77 -20.50
N ALA A 23 6.99 -10.02 -20.12
CA ALA A 23 8.02 -10.94 -19.64
C ALA A 23 9.36 -10.81 -20.42
N ASP A 24 10.40 -10.36 -19.71
CA ASP A 24 11.76 -10.31 -20.24
C ASP A 24 12.40 -11.66 -20.01
N PRO A 25 12.73 -12.43 -21.06
CA PRO A 25 13.32 -13.75 -20.91
C PRO A 25 14.68 -13.73 -20.20
N VAL A 26 15.31 -12.55 -20.10
CA VAL A 26 16.59 -12.36 -19.42
C VAL A 26 16.41 -12.09 -17.91
N ASN A 27 15.25 -11.59 -17.49
CA ASN A 27 15.01 -11.21 -16.10
C ASN A 27 13.68 -11.74 -15.58
N LEU A 28 13.59 -13.05 -15.38
CA LEU A 28 12.40 -13.75 -14.91
C LEU A 28 11.81 -13.18 -13.60
N LYS A 29 12.64 -12.61 -12.72
CA LYS A 29 12.17 -11.99 -11.47
C LYS A 29 11.41 -10.69 -11.69
N ALA A 30 11.75 -9.93 -12.72
CA ALA A 30 11.00 -8.72 -13.09
C ALA A 30 9.64 -9.03 -13.74
N SER A 31 9.42 -10.27 -14.20
CA SER A 31 8.16 -10.69 -14.82
C SER A 31 7.00 -10.89 -13.81
N PHE A 32 7.28 -10.88 -12.51
CA PHE A 32 6.30 -11.01 -11.44
C PHE A 32 5.97 -9.66 -10.79
N THR A 33 5.86 -8.61 -11.60
CA THR A 33 5.57 -7.28 -11.06
C THR A 33 4.09 -7.05 -10.85
N TYR A 34 3.80 -6.71 -9.64
CA TYR A 34 2.47 -6.33 -9.23
C TYR A 34 2.15 -4.93 -9.77
N PRO A 35 1.05 -4.76 -10.52
CA PRO A 35 0.82 -3.52 -11.25
C PRO A 35 0.53 -2.32 -10.35
N ALA A 36 -0.05 -2.53 -9.16
CA ALA A 36 -0.47 -1.43 -8.31
C ALA A 36 0.70 -0.57 -7.80
N THR A 37 1.75 -1.20 -7.27
CA THR A 37 2.92 -0.48 -6.75
C THR A 37 3.72 0.18 -7.87
N SER A 38 3.84 -0.49 -9.02
CA SER A 38 4.51 0.06 -10.19
C SER A 38 3.79 1.25 -10.80
N LEU A 39 2.45 1.20 -10.88
CA LEU A 39 1.63 2.35 -11.33
C LEU A 39 1.73 3.53 -10.38
N LEU A 40 1.64 3.27 -9.08
CA LEU A 40 1.76 4.32 -8.08
C LEU A 40 3.12 5.00 -8.19
N ALA A 41 4.20 4.22 -8.25
CA ALA A 41 5.55 4.75 -8.43
C ALA A 41 5.70 5.55 -9.73
N PHE A 42 5.11 5.07 -10.84
CA PHE A 42 5.12 5.77 -12.13
C PHE A 42 4.45 7.15 -12.05
N LEU A 43 3.30 7.25 -11.36
CA LEU A 43 2.57 8.52 -11.22
C LEU A 43 3.37 9.60 -10.46
N PHE A 44 4.29 9.19 -9.60
CA PHE A 44 5.15 10.10 -8.84
C PHE A 44 6.45 10.49 -9.55
N GLN A 45 6.76 9.87 -10.70
CA GLN A 45 8.02 10.17 -11.38
C GLN A 45 8.00 11.55 -12.03
N PRO A 46 9.05 12.36 -11.84
CA PRO A 46 9.14 13.70 -12.42
C PRO A 46 9.39 13.59 -13.93
N PHE A 47 8.45 14.05 -14.74
CA PHE A 47 8.61 14.21 -16.20
C PHE A 47 9.11 12.96 -16.95
N GLY A 48 8.77 11.77 -16.47
CA GLY A 48 9.18 10.52 -17.12
C GLY A 48 10.63 10.09 -16.90
N LEU A 49 11.34 10.76 -16.00
CA LEU A 49 12.69 10.37 -15.59
C LEU A 49 12.61 9.51 -14.31
N TRP A 50 13.35 8.42 -14.29
CA TRP A 50 13.43 7.58 -13.10
C TRP A 50 14.12 8.31 -11.94
N ALA A 51 13.45 8.36 -10.81
CA ALA A 51 13.99 8.86 -9.56
C ALA A 51 13.59 7.90 -8.42
N GLU A 52 14.56 7.31 -7.74
CA GLU A 52 14.33 6.36 -6.64
C GLU A 52 13.55 6.99 -5.49
N TRP A 53 13.90 8.21 -5.09
CA TRP A 53 13.18 8.93 -4.04
C TRP A 53 11.69 9.12 -4.35
N ALA A 54 11.32 9.26 -5.62
CA ALA A 54 9.93 9.42 -6.02
C ALA A 54 9.14 8.11 -5.86
N CYS A 55 9.79 6.97 -6.08
CA CYS A 55 9.21 5.66 -5.79
C CYS A 55 8.93 5.49 -4.28
N LEU A 56 9.89 5.83 -3.44
CA LEU A 56 9.73 5.78 -1.99
C LEU A 56 8.66 6.76 -1.52
N ALA A 57 8.67 8.00 -2.03
CA ALA A 57 7.65 9.00 -1.71
C ALA A 57 6.23 8.56 -2.09
N ALA A 58 6.07 7.81 -3.18
CA ALA A 58 4.79 7.26 -3.59
C ALA A 58 4.25 6.25 -2.55
N ILE A 59 5.10 5.35 -2.09
CA ILE A 59 4.77 4.34 -1.07
C ILE A 59 4.44 5.00 0.26
N ASP A 60 5.26 5.95 0.70
CA ASP A 60 5.06 6.68 1.95
C ASP A 60 3.79 7.53 1.90
N THR A 61 3.50 8.17 0.77
CA THR A 61 2.26 8.94 0.58
C THR A 61 1.02 8.04 0.71
N LEU A 62 1.06 6.84 0.13
CA LEU A 62 -0.01 5.86 0.28
C LEU A 62 -0.19 5.46 1.74
N ALA A 63 0.90 5.14 2.44
CA ALA A 63 0.88 4.78 3.85
C ALA A 63 0.30 5.89 4.72
N LEU A 64 0.77 7.14 4.53
CA LEU A 64 0.27 8.31 5.25
C LEU A 64 -1.21 8.59 4.96
N ALA A 65 -1.65 8.41 3.72
CA ALA A 65 -3.05 8.57 3.34
C ALA A 65 -3.95 7.54 4.05
N CYS A 66 -3.53 6.28 4.13
CA CYS A 66 -4.25 5.23 4.86
C CYS A 66 -4.31 5.53 6.37
N LEU A 67 -3.19 5.98 6.96
CA LEU A 67 -3.15 6.39 8.37
C LEU A 67 -4.03 7.59 8.66
N ALA A 68 -4.03 8.59 7.78
CA ALA A 68 -4.90 9.75 7.90
C ALA A 68 -6.38 9.37 7.81
N ALA A 69 -6.74 8.43 6.91
CA ALA A 69 -8.10 7.91 6.84
C ALA A 69 -8.50 7.17 8.13
N ALA A 70 -7.61 6.38 8.72
CA ALA A 70 -7.85 5.72 10.00
C ALA A 70 -8.01 6.72 11.15
N ALA A 71 -7.19 7.77 11.19
CA ALA A 71 -7.24 8.82 12.19
C ALA A 71 -8.50 9.70 12.09
N ALA A 72 -9.09 9.78 10.91
CA ALA A 72 -10.30 10.58 10.63
C ALA A 72 -11.62 9.86 10.93
N LEU A 73 -11.61 8.74 11.67
CA LEU A 73 -12.82 8.00 12.02
C LEU A 73 -13.85 8.93 12.70
N PRO A 74 -15.16 8.89 12.28
CA PRO A 74 -16.16 9.89 12.66
C PRO A 74 -16.43 10.04 14.16
N ARG A 75 -16.02 9.06 14.96
CA ARG A 75 -16.23 9.04 16.43
C ARG A 75 -14.98 9.39 17.22
N ALA A 76 -13.82 9.45 16.57
CA ALA A 76 -12.58 9.76 17.26
C ALA A 76 -12.53 11.24 17.65
N LYS A 77 -12.19 11.50 18.92
CA LYS A 77 -11.77 12.83 19.32
C LYS A 77 -10.44 13.13 18.65
N TRP A 78 -10.16 14.42 18.40
CA TRP A 78 -8.91 14.81 17.73
C TRP A 78 -7.65 14.21 18.37
N ALA A 79 -7.62 14.09 19.71
CA ALA A 79 -6.51 13.48 20.45
C ALA A 79 -6.38 11.97 20.18
N GLU A 80 -7.50 11.26 20.04
CA GLU A 80 -7.53 9.84 19.67
C GLU A 80 -7.04 9.65 18.23
N GLY A 81 -7.46 10.53 17.32
CA GLY A 81 -6.97 10.54 15.93
C GLY A 81 -5.46 10.74 15.84
N ILE A 82 -4.90 11.71 16.57
CA ILE A 82 -3.46 11.91 16.64
C ILE A 82 -2.75 10.68 17.21
N LEU A 83 -3.29 10.07 18.27
CA LEU A 83 -2.71 8.87 18.85
C LEU A 83 -2.70 7.69 17.87
N VAL A 84 -3.82 7.46 17.15
CA VAL A 84 -3.92 6.42 16.11
C VAL A 84 -2.91 6.68 15.00
N PHE A 85 -2.81 7.91 14.53
CA PHE A 85 -1.85 8.28 13.49
C PHE A 85 -0.41 8.07 13.97
N ALA A 86 -0.07 8.58 15.15
CA ALA A 86 1.28 8.45 15.71
C ALA A 86 1.64 6.99 15.96
N ALA A 87 0.74 6.20 16.54
CA ALA A 87 0.97 4.78 16.77
C ALA A 87 1.17 4.03 15.44
N GLY A 88 0.29 4.23 14.47
CA GLY A 88 0.39 3.58 13.16
C GLY A 88 1.65 3.97 12.40
N PHE A 89 2.12 5.20 12.54
CA PHE A 89 3.36 5.68 11.94
C PHE A 89 4.61 5.10 12.64
N LEU A 90 4.61 5.02 13.95
CA LEU A 90 5.79 4.61 14.74
C LEU A 90 5.90 3.09 14.89
N LEU A 91 4.78 2.35 14.95
CA LEU A 91 4.80 0.90 15.15
C LEU A 91 5.66 0.15 14.13
N PRO A 92 5.55 0.40 12.80
CA PRO A 92 6.42 -0.27 11.82
C PRO A 92 7.91 -0.02 12.05
N TYR A 93 8.25 1.17 12.51
CA TYR A 93 9.64 1.52 12.84
C TYR A 93 10.15 0.70 14.04
N PHE A 94 9.38 0.63 15.13
CA PHE A 94 9.77 -0.13 16.31
C PHE A 94 9.89 -1.63 16.02
N PHE A 95 8.93 -2.20 15.29
CA PHE A 95 8.97 -3.62 14.96
C PHE A 95 10.13 -3.98 14.03
N SER A 96 10.47 -3.14 13.07
CA SER A 96 11.61 -3.40 12.19
C SER A 96 12.94 -3.28 12.90
N ALA A 97 13.09 -2.33 13.82
CA ALA A 97 14.30 -2.14 14.59
C ALA A 97 14.58 -3.30 15.56
N THR A 98 13.53 -3.93 16.11
CA THR A 98 13.67 -5.01 17.10
C THR A 98 13.83 -6.40 16.47
N ALA A 99 13.21 -6.65 15.31
CA ALA A 99 13.15 -7.99 14.72
C ALA A 99 14.41 -8.41 13.95
N ALA A 100 15.21 -7.48 13.46
CA ALA A 100 16.26 -7.82 12.49
C ALA A 100 17.69 -7.47 12.94
N GLY A 101 17.90 -6.79 14.07
CA GLY A 101 19.23 -6.27 14.41
C GLY A 101 19.83 -5.37 13.32
N SER A 102 19.08 -5.12 12.25
CA SER A 102 19.43 -4.33 11.10
C SER A 102 18.44 -3.17 10.96
N TYR A 103 18.96 -2.04 10.60
CA TYR A 103 18.29 -0.76 10.46
C TYR A 103 17.34 -0.68 9.22
N ALA A 104 16.62 -1.76 8.92
CA ALA A 104 15.62 -1.77 7.85
C ALA A 104 14.45 -0.88 8.25
N VAL A 105 14.58 0.39 7.99
CA VAL A 105 13.51 1.37 8.19
C VAL A 105 12.44 1.10 7.16
N GLN A 106 11.25 0.71 7.58
CA GLN A 106 10.13 0.31 6.69
C GLN A 106 9.74 1.41 5.70
N TYR A 107 9.95 2.66 6.06
CA TYR A 107 9.68 3.82 5.21
C TYR A 107 10.80 4.18 4.22
N VAL A 108 11.90 3.44 4.21
CA VAL A 108 13.04 3.67 3.31
C VAL A 108 13.28 2.44 2.43
N ASN A 109 12.24 1.67 2.15
CA ASN A 109 12.31 0.55 1.23
C ASN A 109 11.09 0.48 0.31
N ALA A 110 11.29 -0.08 -0.87
CA ALA A 110 10.24 -0.22 -1.88
C ALA A 110 9.42 -1.52 -1.74
N MET A 111 9.59 -2.28 -0.65
CA MET A 111 8.89 -3.55 -0.45
C MET A 111 7.38 -3.34 -0.30
N ALA A 112 6.60 -4.28 -0.82
CA ALA A 112 5.14 -4.19 -0.81
C ALA A 112 4.50 -4.48 0.56
N ASP A 113 5.25 -4.86 1.57
CA ASP A 113 4.68 -5.28 2.86
C ASP A 113 4.04 -4.12 3.62
N LEU A 114 4.66 -2.95 3.61
CA LEU A 114 4.07 -1.73 4.18
C LEU A 114 2.82 -1.27 3.41
N PRO A 115 2.85 -1.09 2.08
CA PRO A 115 1.65 -0.78 1.30
C PRO A 115 0.51 -1.79 1.51
N LEU A 116 0.83 -3.08 1.59
CA LEU A 116 -0.15 -4.13 1.86
C LEU A 116 -0.84 -3.93 3.21
N ALA A 117 -0.06 -3.78 4.27
CA ALA A 117 -0.61 -3.62 5.62
C ALA A 117 -1.47 -2.35 5.72
N MET A 118 -1.00 -1.25 5.13
CA MET A 118 -1.70 0.03 5.14
C MET A 118 -2.97 0.00 4.29
N LEU A 119 -2.96 -0.63 3.11
CA LEU A 119 -4.14 -0.78 2.27
C LEU A 119 -5.19 -1.68 2.94
N PHE A 120 -4.78 -2.81 3.53
CA PHE A 120 -5.69 -3.69 4.23
C PHE A 120 -6.37 -3.00 5.42
N GLY A 121 -5.57 -2.45 6.35
CA GLY A 121 -6.06 -1.73 7.50
C GLY A 121 -6.84 -0.47 7.13
N GLY A 122 -6.33 0.32 6.18
CA GLY A 122 -6.96 1.53 5.68
C GLY A 122 -8.31 1.26 5.02
N THR A 123 -8.46 0.15 4.28
CA THR A 123 -9.73 -0.26 3.68
C THR A 123 -10.79 -0.54 4.74
N LEU A 124 -10.44 -1.29 5.79
CA LEU A 124 -11.35 -1.58 6.90
C LEU A 124 -11.70 -0.30 7.68
N CYS A 125 -10.73 0.57 7.96
CA CYS A 125 -10.98 1.85 8.60
C CYS A 125 -11.87 2.74 7.76
N LEU A 126 -11.65 2.80 6.45
CA LEU A 126 -12.48 3.57 5.54
C LEU A 126 -13.92 3.05 5.52
N TYR A 127 -14.12 1.73 5.50
CA TYR A 127 -15.44 1.13 5.59
C TYR A 127 -16.17 1.54 6.88
N ILE A 128 -15.49 1.48 8.03
CA ILE A 128 -16.06 1.90 9.31
C ILE A 128 -16.38 3.40 9.31
N ALA A 129 -15.52 4.24 8.72
CA ALA A 129 -15.68 5.68 8.68
C ALA A 129 -16.86 6.12 7.81
N VAL A 130 -17.02 5.53 6.64
CA VAL A 130 -18.05 5.92 5.67
C VAL A 130 -19.43 5.32 6.01
N GLY A 131 -19.44 4.21 6.76
CA GLY A 131 -20.67 3.54 7.20
C GLY A 131 -21.45 2.92 6.03
N ARG A 132 -22.72 2.60 6.27
CA ARG A 132 -23.60 1.91 5.31
C ARG A 132 -24.20 2.82 4.22
N HIS A 133 -23.51 3.89 3.81
CA HIS A 133 -23.96 4.75 2.71
C HIS A 133 -23.74 4.08 1.36
N LYS A 134 -24.73 4.10 0.47
CA LYS A 134 -24.63 3.41 -0.86
C LYS A 134 -23.44 3.87 -1.72
N TYR A 135 -22.98 5.10 -1.60
CA TYR A 135 -21.77 5.59 -2.29
C TYR A 135 -20.46 5.14 -1.59
N ALA A 136 -20.54 4.70 -0.34
CA ALA A 136 -19.41 4.21 0.43
C ALA A 136 -18.80 2.96 -0.18
N TYR A 137 -19.62 2.12 -0.80
CA TYR A 137 -19.14 0.87 -1.39
C TYR A 137 -18.12 1.09 -2.50
N TRP A 138 -18.28 2.12 -3.31
CA TRP A 138 -17.30 2.46 -4.34
C TRP A 138 -15.97 2.95 -3.75
N LEU A 139 -16.03 3.75 -2.68
CA LEU A 139 -14.84 4.22 -1.99
C LEU A 139 -14.06 3.09 -1.33
N VAL A 140 -14.74 2.04 -0.87
CA VAL A 140 -14.11 0.86 -0.27
C VAL A 140 -13.66 -0.15 -1.33
N ALA A 141 -14.43 -0.31 -2.40
CA ALA A 141 -14.11 -1.24 -3.49
C ALA A 141 -12.79 -0.89 -4.20
N LEU A 142 -12.50 0.41 -4.37
CA LEU A 142 -11.28 0.86 -5.04
C LEU A 142 -10.00 0.43 -4.28
N PRO A 143 -9.78 0.78 -3.00
CA PRO A 143 -8.60 0.33 -2.28
C PRO A 143 -8.56 -1.19 -2.09
N LEU A 144 -9.70 -1.86 -2.03
CA LEU A 144 -9.77 -3.32 -2.01
C LEU A 144 -9.25 -3.93 -3.32
N ALA A 145 -9.64 -3.36 -4.47
CA ALA A 145 -9.13 -3.77 -5.77
C ALA A 145 -7.61 -3.49 -5.90
N VAL A 146 -7.16 -2.32 -5.46
CA VAL A 146 -5.72 -1.98 -5.45
C VAL A 146 -4.94 -2.94 -4.56
N LEU A 147 -5.49 -3.31 -3.39
CA LEU A 147 -4.89 -4.30 -2.50
C LEU A 147 -4.63 -5.62 -3.21
N THR A 148 -5.60 -6.16 -3.95
CA THR A 148 -5.45 -7.45 -4.66
C THR A 148 -4.37 -7.40 -5.76
N LEU A 149 -4.04 -6.22 -6.25
CA LEU A 149 -3.02 -5.98 -7.29
C LEU A 149 -1.64 -5.62 -6.72
N THR A 150 -1.48 -5.62 -5.39
CA THR A 150 -0.24 -5.20 -4.73
C THR A 150 0.77 -6.34 -4.55
N LYS A 151 0.31 -7.55 -4.26
CA LYS A 151 1.16 -8.76 -4.05
C LYS A 151 0.26 -10.01 -4.12
N ASP A 152 0.80 -11.19 -4.45
CA ASP A 152 0.00 -12.43 -4.55
C ASP A 152 -0.81 -12.72 -3.29
N ILE A 153 -0.18 -12.63 -2.13
CA ILE A 153 -0.82 -12.84 -0.84
C ILE A 153 -1.95 -11.82 -0.57
N CYS A 154 -1.93 -10.66 -1.24
CA CYS A 154 -2.92 -9.63 -1.06
C CYS A 154 -4.29 -10.03 -1.58
N PHE A 155 -4.37 -11.00 -2.50
CA PHE A 155 -5.64 -11.58 -2.90
C PHE A 155 -6.35 -12.22 -1.71
N ALA A 156 -5.63 -12.99 -0.88
CA ALA A 156 -6.19 -13.57 0.33
C ALA A 156 -6.63 -12.50 1.33
N TYR A 157 -5.83 -11.46 1.55
CA TYR A 157 -6.23 -10.33 2.41
C TYR A 157 -7.43 -9.56 1.85
N GLY A 158 -7.52 -9.41 0.53
CA GLY A 158 -8.67 -8.84 -0.15
C GLY A 158 -9.94 -9.63 0.11
N LEU A 159 -9.88 -10.96 0.02
CA LEU A 159 -10.99 -11.86 0.35
C LEU A 159 -11.39 -11.76 1.82
N ILE A 160 -10.44 -11.72 2.74
CA ILE A 160 -10.70 -11.56 4.17
C ILE A 160 -11.42 -10.23 4.44
N ALA A 161 -10.94 -9.12 3.87
CA ALA A 161 -11.58 -7.81 4.03
C ALA A 161 -13.00 -7.81 3.43
N ALA A 162 -13.18 -8.36 2.23
CA ALA A 162 -14.49 -8.48 1.59
C ALA A 162 -15.45 -9.35 2.43
N PHE A 163 -14.95 -10.43 2.99
CA PHE A 163 -15.74 -11.32 3.87
C PHE A 163 -16.18 -10.61 5.16
N LEU A 164 -15.26 -9.90 5.84
CA LEU A 164 -15.58 -9.14 7.05
C LEU A 164 -16.63 -8.06 6.77
N ILE A 165 -16.46 -7.30 5.67
CA ILE A 165 -17.44 -6.31 5.23
C ILE A 165 -18.78 -6.96 4.89
N GLY A 166 -18.75 -8.09 4.19
CA GLY A 166 -19.95 -8.85 3.83
C GLY A 166 -20.71 -9.34 5.05
N LEU A 167 -20.01 -9.83 6.08
CA LEU A 167 -20.64 -10.23 7.35
C LEU A 167 -21.34 -9.05 8.04
N ASP A 168 -20.66 -7.89 8.14
CA ASP A 168 -21.27 -6.69 8.76
C ASP A 168 -22.49 -6.17 8.00
N LEU A 169 -22.56 -6.42 6.69
CA LEU A 169 -23.71 -6.04 5.87
C LEU A 169 -24.89 -6.99 6.01
N LEU A 170 -24.65 -8.24 6.43
CA LEU A 170 -25.68 -9.26 6.61
C LEU A 170 -26.33 -9.19 8.01
N PHE A 171 -25.61 -8.71 9.00
CA PHE A 171 -26.05 -8.59 10.39
C PHE A 171 -26.15 -7.13 10.85
#